data_e49e079c5b4ec67d9645cc197b02f56b
#
_entry.id   e49e079c5b4ec67d9645cc197b02f56b
#
_cell.length_a   1.000
_cell.length_b   1.000
_cell.length_c   1.000
_cell.angle_alpha   90.00
_cell.angle_beta   90.00
_cell.angle_gamma   90.00
#
_symmetry.space_group_name_H-M   'P 1'
#
loop_
_entity.id
_entity.type
_entity.pdbx_description
1 polymer ?
#
loop_
_entity_poly.entity_id
_entity_poly.type
_entity_poly.pdbx_seq_one_letter_code
_entity_poly.pdbx_strand_id
1 'polypeptide(L)'
;FVSVNEDFAENQKEIPIYILTNGVHTDVVLPLKSEHYDWTNQLKPEHTKAKDSTYQYAALGWGDKGFYMETPTWADLKASTALKAASGLSTTAMHVTFYKDLKESKSCKKLQISSDNYKKLILFINESFQTKSGEFLKIETDAVYGKHDVFYEANGSYSLFYTCNSWANQALKAANQKAALWTISDSGIFRHYE
;
A
#
# COMPACT_ATOMS: atom_id res chain seq x y z
N PHE A 1 4.74 21.78 -1.22
CA PHE A 1 3.98 20.71 -1.91
C PHE A 1 2.73 21.32 -2.51
N VAL A 2 2.48 21.06 -3.81
CA VAL A 2 1.24 21.45 -4.47
C VAL A 2 0.23 20.34 -4.23
N SER A 3 -0.97 20.70 -3.75
CA SER A 3 -2.08 19.78 -3.55
C SER A 3 -2.85 19.55 -4.85
N VAL A 4 -3.47 18.39 -4.98
CA VAL A 4 -4.41 18.06 -6.06
C VAL A 4 -5.68 17.46 -5.44
N ASN A 5 -6.77 17.48 -6.20
CA ASN A 5 -8.09 17.01 -5.75
C ASN A 5 -8.61 17.78 -4.52
N GLU A 6 -8.39 19.08 -4.47
CA GLU A 6 -8.87 19.94 -3.36
C GLU A 6 -10.40 20.06 -3.34
N ASP A 7 -11.06 19.90 -4.48
CA ASP A 7 -12.53 19.91 -4.65
C ASP A 7 -13.17 18.59 -4.20
N PHE A 8 -12.47 17.83 -3.37
CA PHE A 8 -12.98 16.59 -2.80
C PHE A 8 -14.29 16.84 -2.05
N ALA A 9 -15.41 16.49 -2.70
CA ALA A 9 -16.74 16.58 -2.07
C ALA A 9 -16.96 15.37 -1.16
N GLU A 10 -17.11 15.64 0.13
CA GLU A 10 -17.40 14.60 1.17
C GLU A 10 -18.78 13.93 1.00
N ASN A 11 -19.50 14.19 -0.07
CA ASN A 11 -20.94 13.98 -0.17
C ASN A 11 -21.42 12.54 -0.38
N GLN A 12 -20.50 11.57 -0.52
CA GLN A 12 -20.87 10.14 -0.61
C GLN A 12 -19.77 9.29 0.04
N LYS A 13 -19.78 9.24 1.35
CA LYS A 13 -18.84 8.47 2.16
C LYS A 13 -19.38 7.05 2.35
N GLU A 14 -18.99 6.10 1.54
CA GLU A 14 -19.55 4.75 1.58
C GLU A 14 -18.55 3.69 2.06
N ILE A 15 -17.27 3.80 1.66
CA ILE A 15 -16.28 2.76 1.90
C ILE A 15 -15.11 3.31 2.71
N PRO A 16 -14.82 2.72 3.89
CA PRO A 16 -13.66 3.11 4.68
C PRO A 16 -12.39 2.51 4.08
N ILE A 17 -11.41 3.35 3.79
CA ILE A 17 -10.03 2.98 3.56
C ILE A 17 -9.16 3.68 4.60
N TYR A 18 -7.89 3.27 4.74
CA TYR A 18 -6.97 3.95 5.64
C TYR A 18 -5.64 4.20 4.95
N ILE A 19 -4.87 5.13 5.49
CA ILE A 19 -3.45 5.26 5.24
C ILE A 19 -2.69 5.03 6.53
N LEU A 20 -1.64 4.22 6.47
CA LEU A 20 -0.74 3.94 7.59
C LEU A 20 0.65 4.48 7.28
N THR A 21 1.35 5.01 8.28
CA THR A 21 2.79 5.31 8.16
C THR A 21 3.56 4.78 9.36
N ASN A 22 4.80 4.39 9.10
CA ASN A 22 5.81 4.12 10.14
C ASN A 22 6.86 5.24 10.25
N GLY A 23 6.60 6.41 9.64
CA GLY A 23 7.48 7.57 9.60
C GLY A 23 8.40 7.64 8.38
N VAL A 24 8.47 6.59 7.57
CA VAL A 24 9.27 6.53 6.33
C VAL A 24 8.52 5.91 5.15
N HIS A 25 7.55 5.08 5.41
CA HIS A 25 6.77 4.32 4.42
C HIS A 25 5.28 4.49 4.66
N THR A 26 4.52 4.60 3.59
CA THR A 26 3.05 4.69 3.64
C THR A 26 2.40 3.47 2.98
N ASP A 27 1.49 2.82 3.71
CA ASP A 27 0.60 1.81 3.19
C ASP A 27 -0.79 2.38 2.90
N VAL A 28 -1.44 1.88 1.87
CA VAL A 28 -2.86 2.07 1.60
C VAL A 28 -3.62 0.85 2.12
N VAL A 29 -4.63 1.06 2.95
CA VAL A 29 -5.36 -0.04 3.61
C VAL A 29 -6.78 -0.12 3.08
N LEU A 30 -7.18 -1.34 2.75
CA LEU A 30 -8.47 -1.66 2.17
C LEU A 30 -9.24 -2.64 3.05
N PRO A 31 -10.57 -2.55 3.11
CA PRO A 31 -11.37 -3.65 3.62
C PRO A 31 -11.17 -4.89 2.72
N LEU A 32 -10.95 -6.06 3.31
CA LEU A 32 -10.78 -7.31 2.56
C LEU A 32 -12.04 -7.68 1.79
N LYS A 33 -13.21 -7.30 2.30
CA LYS A 33 -14.50 -7.51 1.63
C LYS A 33 -15.31 -6.24 1.63
N SER A 34 -15.87 -5.93 0.48
CA SER A 34 -16.84 -4.85 0.28
C SER A 34 -17.90 -5.32 -0.72
N GLU A 35 -18.96 -4.57 -0.90
CA GLU A 35 -19.97 -4.86 -1.95
C GLU A 35 -19.41 -4.77 -3.38
N HIS A 36 -18.26 -4.08 -3.57
CA HIS A 36 -17.65 -3.84 -4.89
C HIS A 36 -16.53 -4.80 -5.23
N TYR A 37 -15.86 -5.39 -4.21
CA TYR A 37 -14.72 -6.28 -4.44
C TYR A 37 -14.44 -7.17 -3.23
N ASP A 38 -14.14 -8.43 -3.49
CA ASP A 38 -13.64 -9.39 -2.49
C ASP A 38 -12.15 -9.64 -2.74
N TRP A 39 -11.31 -8.93 -1.97
CA TRP A 39 -9.85 -9.05 -2.06
C TRP A 39 -9.35 -10.43 -1.61
N THR A 40 -10.13 -11.21 -0.86
CA THR A 40 -9.69 -12.55 -0.42
C THR A 40 -9.53 -13.54 -1.58
N ASN A 41 -10.08 -13.24 -2.74
CA ASN A 41 -9.82 -14.01 -3.96
C ASN A 41 -8.36 -13.88 -4.43
N GLN A 42 -7.68 -12.80 -4.08
CA GLN A 42 -6.32 -12.48 -4.51
C GLN A 42 -5.34 -12.43 -3.32
N LEU A 43 -5.69 -11.71 -2.26
CA LEU A 43 -4.89 -11.52 -1.05
C LEU A 43 -5.30 -12.58 -0.04
N LYS A 44 -4.57 -13.69 0.00
CA LYS A 44 -4.97 -14.89 0.77
C LYS A 44 -4.32 -14.89 2.15
N PRO A 45 -5.09 -14.82 3.26
CA PRO A 45 -4.57 -14.97 4.62
C PRO A 45 -3.76 -16.26 4.83
N GLU A 46 -4.07 -17.31 4.08
CA GLU A 46 -3.38 -18.61 4.12
C GLU A 46 -1.91 -18.51 3.66
N HIS A 47 -1.55 -17.45 2.95
CA HIS A 47 -0.18 -17.16 2.54
C HIS A 47 0.68 -16.62 3.69
N THR A 48 0.09 -16.18 4.81
CA THR A 48 0.81 -15.71 5.99
C THR A 48 1.19 -16.84 6.94
N LYS A 49 2.15 -16.59 7.83
CA LYS A 49 2.51 -17.58 8.88
C LYS A 49 1.37 -17.84 9.87
N ALA A 50 0.53 -16.83 10.16
CA ALA A 50 -0.59 -16.95 11.09
C ALA A 50 -1.79 -17.70 10.52
N LYS A 51 -2.01 -17.61 9.18
CA LYS A 51 -3.14 -18.24 8.47
C LYS A 51 -4.51 -17.92 9.08
N ASP A 52 -4.65 -16.73 9.65
CA ASP A 52 -5.85 -16.32 10.36
C ASP A 52 -6.90 -15.79 9.39
N SER A 53 -8.06 -16.43 9.32
CA SER A 53 -9.15 -16.06 8.41
C SER A 53 -10.05 -14.92 8.94
N THR A 54 -9.75 -14.39 10.13
CA THR A 54 -10.59 -13.36 10.78
C THR A 54 -10.16 -11.92 10.47
N TYR A 55 -9.17 -11.74 9.59
CA TYR A 55 -8.76 -10.41 9.15
C TYR A 55 -9.88 -9.68 8.40
N GLN A 56 -9.92 -8.37 8.62
CA GLN A 56 -10.90 -7.48 8.00
C GLN A 56 -10.26 -6.52 7.00
N TYR A 57 -8.96 -6.26 7.12
CA TYR A 57 -8.24 -5.27 6.33
C TYR A 57 -6.92 -5.83 5.81
N ALA A 58 -6.49 -5.31 4.65
CA ALA A 58 -5.15 -5.51 4.11
C ALA A 58 -4.49 -4.15 3.88
N ALA A 59 -3.31 -3.96 4.47
CA ALA A 59 -2.42 -2.83 4.23
C ALA A 59 -1.46 -3.19 3.10
N LEU A 60 -1.37 -2.35 2.09
CA LEU A 60 -0.61 -2.55 0.87
C LEU A 60 0.52 -1.54 0.78
N GLY A 61 1.75 -2.00 0.81
CA GLY A 61 2.96 -1.21 0.67
C GLY A 61 3.79 -1.65 -0.52
N TRP A 62 3.83 -0.83 -1.58
CA TRP A 62 4.66 -1.09 -2.75
C TRP A 62 6.09 -0.60 -2.51
N GLY A 63 7.09 -1.36 -2.96
CA GLY A 63 8.47 -0.94 -2.77
C GLY A 63 9.50 -1.81 -3.52
N ASP A 64 10.77 -1.50 -3.28
CA ASP A 64 11.91 -2.23 -3.83
C ASP A 64 11.95 -3.66 -3.27
N LYS A 65 11.95 -4.66 -4.17
CA LYS A 65 11.93 -6.08 -3.77
C LYS A 65 13.22 -6.49 -3.07
N GLY A 66 14.38 -6.08 -3.58
CA GLY A 66 15.67 -6.38 -2.97
C GLY A 66 15.76 -5.82 -1.56
N PHE A 67 15.31 -4.57 -1.39
CA PHE A 67 15.24 -3.93 -0.09
C PHE A 67 14.36 -4.73 0.89
N TYR A 68 13.15 -5.12 0.51
CA TYR A 68 12.25 -5.89 1.35
C TYR A 68 12.83 -7.26 1.75
N MET A 69 13.54 -7.92 0.83
CA MET A 69 14.09 -9.26 1.09
C MET A 69 15.40 -9.23 1.91
N GLU A 70 16.18 -8.13 1.81
CA GLU A 70 17.48 -8.00 2.48
C GLU A 70 17.42 -7.27 3.81
N THR A 71 16.29 -6.61 4.13
CA THR A 71 16.14 -5.79 5.36
C THR A 71 15.28 -6.54 6.37
N PRO A 72 15.86 -7.14 7.43
CA PRO A 72 15.13 -7.98 8.38
C PRO A 72 14.06 -7.24 9.19
N THR A 73 14.26 -5.94 9.42
CA THR A 73 13.29 -5.08 10.11
C THR A 73 13.31 -3.66 9.56
N TRP A 74 12.21 -2.93 9.68
CA TRP A 74 12.15 -1.51 9.34
C TRP A 74 13.17 -0.64 10.10
N ALA A 75 13.62 -1.10 11.28
CA ALA A 75 14.62 -0.41 12.08
C ALA A 75 16.03 -0.51 11.49
N ASP A 76 16.29 -1.52 10.64
CA ASP A 76 17.59 -1.75 10.00
C ASP A 76 17.78 -0.92 8.72
N LEU A 77 16.89 0.02 8.46
CA LEU A 77 16.84 0.90 7.30
C LEU A 77 18.07 1.80 7.24
N LYS A 78 19.17 1.28 6.69
CA LYS A 78 20.41 2.05 6.49
C LYS A 78 20.34 2.82 5.18
N ALA A 79 20.79 4.06 5.20
CA ALA A 79 20.88 4.94 4.03
C ALA A 79 21.61 4.30 2.82
N SER A 80 22.51 3.33 3.06
CA SER A 80 23.24 2.61 2.02
C SER A 80 22.36 1.66 1.20
N THR A 81 21.28 1.12 1.79
CA THR A 81 20.35 0.22 1.09
C THR A 81 19.39 1.04 0.22
N ALA A 82 18.96 2.21 0.71
CA ALA A 82 18.19 3.16 -0.07
C ALA A 82 18.94 3.65 -1.32
N LEU A 83 20.28 3.76 -1.24
CA LEU A 83 21.12 4.20 -2.37
C LEU A 83 21.23 3.13 -3.47
N LYS A 84 21.20 1.83 -3.13
CA LYS A 84 21.19 0.72 -4.10
C LYS A 84 19.86 0.64 -4.85
N ALA A 85 18.75 0.84 -4.15
CA ALA A 85 17.42 0.93 -4.75
C ALA A 85 17.31 2.13 -5.71
N ALA A 86 18.13 3.16 -5.52
CA ALA A 86 18.18 4.36 -6.35
C ALA A 86 18.67 4.14 -7.79
N SER A 87 19.27 2.99 -8.10
CA SER A 87 19.79 2.70 -9.45
C SER A 87 18.72 2.48 -10.53
N GLY A 88 17.42 2.40 -10.14
CA GLY A 88 16.30 2.29 -11.09
C GLY A 88 16.20 0.97 -11.86
N LEU A 89 16.98 -0.04 -11.48
CA LEU A 89 17.03 -1.36 -12.13
C LEU A 89 16.44 -2.48 -11.28
N SER A 90 15.87 -2.16 -10.11
CA SER A 90 15.33 -3.17 -9.22
C SER A 90 13.87 -3.50 -9.53
N THR A 91 13.54 -4.79 -9.39
CA THR A 91 12.16 -5.26 -9.39
C THR A 91 11.45 -4.80 -8.12
N THR A 92 10.13 -4.78 -8.15
CA THR A 92 9.32 -4.31 -7.03
C THR A 92 8.47 -5.43 -6.43
N ALA A 93 8.10 -5.26 -5.18
CA ALA A 93 7.21 -6.14 -4.47
C ALA A 93 6.10 -5.34 -3.78
N MET A 94 4.96 -5.98 -3.60
CA MET A 94 3.88 -5.51 -2.75
C MET A 94 3.95 -6.24 -1.41
N HIS A 95 4.25 -5.52 -0.34
CA HIS A 95 4.13 -6.00 1.03
C HIS A 95 2.68 -5.88 1.47
N VAL A 96 2.08 -6.98 1.90
CA VAL A 96 0.70 -7.03 2.36
C VAL A 96 0.67 -7.45 3.81
N THR A 97 0.16 -6.58 4.68
CA THR A 97 -0.05 -6.88 6.10
C THR A 97 -1.54 -6.93 6.42
N PHE A 98 -1.99 -8.00 7.05
CA PHE A 98 -3.40 -8.18 7.40
C PHE A 98 -3.69 -7.72 8.83
N TYR A 99 -4.85 -7.08 9.00
CA TYR A 99 -5.33 -6.55 10.28
C TYR A 99 -6.76 -7.01 10.56
N LYS A 100 -7.07 -7.26 11.85
CA LYS A 100 -8.44 -7.54 12.33
C LYS A 100 -9.20 -6.25 12.55
N ASP A 101 -8.51 -5.24 13.07
CA ASP A 101 -9.05 -3.94 13.43
C ASP A 101 -8.00 -2.85 13.24
N LEU A 102 -8.44 -1.62 13.02
CA LEU A 102 -7.59 -0.45 12.88
C LEU A 102 -8.16 0.70 13.70
N LYS A 103 -7.29 1.39 14.42
CA LYS A 103 -7.65 2.57 15.20
C LYS A 103 -6.97 3.80 14.64
N GLU A 104 -7.74 4.87 14.45
CA GLU A 104 -7.19 6.14 14.03
C GLU A 104 -6.17 6.68 15.03
N SER A 105 -5.10 7.25 14.49
CA SER A 105 -4.00 7.84 15.25
C SER A 105 -3.29 8.89 14.38
N LYS A 106 -2.17 9.44 14.87
CA LYS A 106 -1.32 10.30 14.05
C LYS A 106 -0.73 9.54 12.84
N SER A 107 -0.48 8.23 13.00
CA SER A 107 0.10 7.37 11.96
C SER A 107 -0.94 6.50 11.22
N CYS A 108 -2.22 6.61 11.56
CA CYS A 108 -3.31 5.88 10.91
C CYS A 108 -4.49 6.81 10.69
N LYS A 109 -4.78 7.15 9.44
CA LYS A 109 -5.91 8.04 9.10
C LYS A 109 -6.96 7.28 8.33
N LYS A 110 -8.22 7.43 8.74
CA LYS A 110 -9.38 6.85 8.06
C LYS A 110 -9.88 7.82 7.01
N LEU A 111 -10.13 7.33 5.82
CA LEU A 111 -10.74 8.05 4.72
C LEU A 111 -12.04 7.34 4.33
N GLN A 112 -13.07 8.12 4.05
CA GLN A 112 -14.33 7.61 3.51
C GLN A 112 -14.40 7.98 2.04
N ILE A 113 -14.51 7.01 1.15
CA ILE A 113 -14.53 7.26 -0.29
C ILE A 113 -15.81 6.73 -0.93
N SER A 114 -16.22 7.35 -2.04
CA SER A 114 -17.39 6.89 -2.79
C SER A 114 -17.13 5.58 -3.50
N SER A 115 -18.20 4.85 -3.82
CA SER A 115 -18.16 3.63 -4.61
C SER A 115 -17.38 3.78 -5.92
N ASP A 116 -17.57 4.88 -6.64
CA ASP A 116 -16.89 5.10 -7.92
C ASP A 116 -15.39 5.37 -7.73
N ASN A 117 -15.01 6.08 -6.68
CA ASN A 117 -13.61 6.30 -6.35
C ASN A 117 -12.95 5.01 -5.86
N TYR A 118 -13.69 4.17 -5.12
CA TYR A 118 -13.18 2.86 -4.71
C TYR A 118 -12.95 1.93 -5.91
N LYS A 119 -13.85 1.93 -6.91
CA LYS A 119 -13.64 1.17 -8.16
C LYS A 119 -12.37 1.60 -8.89
N LYS A 120 -12.08 2.91 -8.95
CA LYS A 120 -10.83 3.42 -9.54
C LYS A 120 -9.60 2.96 -8.75
N LEU A 121 -9.69 2.96 -7.41
CA LEU A 121 -8.63 2.46 -6.53
C LEU A 121 -8.40 0.96 -6.74
N ILE A 122 -9.46 0.16 -6.86
CA ILE A 122 -9.38 -1.28 -7.18
C ILE A 122 -8.61 -1.51 -8.48
N LEU A 123 -8.90 -0.75 -9.54
CA LEU A 123 -8.19 -0.87 -10.83
C LEU A 123 -6.70 -0.56 -10.67
N PHE A 124 -6.37 0.57 -10.06
CA PHE A 124 -4.99 0.98 -9.82
C PHE A 124 -4.20 -0.09 -9.02
N ILE A 125 -4.82 -0.65 -7.98
CA ILE A 125 -4.18 -1.66 -7.13
C ILE A 125 -3.99 -2.95 -7.92
N ASN A 126 -5.01 -3.45 -8.64
CA ASN A 126 -4.86 -4.65 -9.45
C ASN A 126 -3.73 -4.50 -10.50
N GLU A 127 -3.61 -3.35 -11.13
CA GLU A 127 -2.52 -3.03 -12.08
C GLU A 127 -1.13 -2.98 -11.42
N SER A 128 -1.06 -2.78 -10.11
CA SER A 128 0.19 -2.75 -9.36
C SER A 128 0.77 -4.14 -9.07
N PHE A 129 -0.01 -5.22 -9.18
CA PHE A 129 0.43 -6.59 -8.96
C PHE A 129 0.81 -7.29 -10.27
N GLN A 130 1.82 -8.15 -10.22
CA GLN A 130 2.02 -9.14 -11.27
C GLN A 130 1.06 -10.30 -11.07
N THR A 131 0.54 -10.82 -12.18
CA THR A 131 -0.43 -11.93 -12.18
C THR A 131 0.07 -13.11 -13.00
N LYS A 132 -0.33 -14.31 -12.59
CA LYS A 132 -0.17 -15.53 -13.37
C LYS A 132 -1.48 -16.31 -13.31
N SER A 133 -2.03 -16.63 -14.46
CA SER A 133 -3.31 -17.34 -14.57
C SER A 133 -4.48 -16.63 -13.84
N GLY A 134 -4.43 -15.29 -13.76
CA GLY A 134 -5.46 -14.47 -13.09
C GLY A 134 -5.30 -14.32 -11.58
N GLU A 135 -4.28 -14.92 -10.96
CA GLU A 135 -3.98 -14.76 -9.53
C GLU A 135 -2.74 -13.88 -9.32
N PHE A 136 -2.70 -13.14 -8.20
CA PHE A 136 -1.52 -12.39 -7.80
C PHE A 136 -0.35 -13.34 -7.49
N LEU A 137 0.81 -13.04 -8.05
CA LEU A 137 1.98 -13.88 -7.96
C LEU A 137 2.66 -13.70 -6.60
N LYS A 138 2.46 -14.67 -5.69
CA LYS A 138 3.11 -14.70 -4.38
C LYS A 138 4.63 -14.86 -4.53
N ILE A 139 5.40 -14.14 -3.73
CA ILE A 139 6.84 -14.35 -3.58
C ILE A 139 7.07 -15.45 -2.54
N GLU A 140 7.74 -16.53 -2.94
CA GLU A 140 8.15 -17.57 -2.01
C GLU A 140 9.42 -17.13 -1.27
N THR A 141 9.25 -16.72 -0.02
CA THR A 141 10.31 -16.20 0.84
C THR A 141 9.99 -16.39 2.32
N ASP A 142 11.03 -16.56 3.13
CA ASP A 142 10.94 -16.52 4.59
C ASP A 142 11.18 -15.11 5.15
N ALA A 143 11.58 -14.16 4.30
CA ALA A 143 11.87 -12.77 4.64
C ALA A 143 10.58 -11.97 4.85
N VAL A 144 9.73 -12.35 5.82
CA VAL A 144 8.54 -11.61 6.24
C VAL A 144 8.79 -10.93 7.57
N TYR A 145 8.14 -9.79 7.80
CA TYR A 145 8.38 -8.96 8.99
C TYR A 145 7.63 -9.45 10.23
N GLY A 146 6.61 -10.32 10.05
CA GLY A 146 5.82 -10.82 11.15
C GLY A 146 5.13 -12.16 10.85
N LYS A 147 3.98 -12.35 11.48
CA LYS A 147 3.14 -13.54 11.27
C LYS A 147 1.95 -13.26 10.36
N HIS A 148 1.66 -11.97 10.12
CA HIS A 148 0.43 -11.50 9.50
C HIS A 148 0.68 -10.84 8.14
N ASP A 149 1.87 -11.01 7.58
CA ASP A 149 2.29 -10.37 6.34
C ASP A 149 2.79 -11.38 5.30
N VAL A 150 2.77 -10.97 4.05
CA VAL A 150 3.17 -11.73 2.88
C VAL A 150 3.63 -10.78 1.77
N PHE A 151 4.47 -11.25 0.88
CA PHE A 151 4.93 -10.50 -0.29
C PHE A 151 4.38 -11.07 -1.60
N TYR A 152 4.03 -10.16 -2.51
CA TYR A 152 3.65 -10.48 -3.89
C TYR A 152 4.54 -9.73 -4.87
N GLU A 153 4.73 -10.28 -6.05
CA GLU A 153 5.43 -9.59 -7.14
C GLU A 153 4.61 -8.38 -7.58
N ALA A 154 5.29 -7.25 -7.78
CA ALA A 154 4.65 -6.02 -8.20
C ALA A 154 5.18 -5.53 -9.54
N ASN A 155 4.35 -4.72 -10.21
CA ASN A 155 4.71 -4.01 -11.43
C ASN A 155 5.38 -2.67 -11.09
N GLY A 156 6.19 -2.18 -12.01
CA GLY A 156 6.89 -0.91 -11.90
C GLY A 156 8.36 -1.06 -11.53
N SER A 157 9.03 0.07 -11.36
CA SER A 157 10.45 0.15 -10.98
C SER A 157 10.63 1.18 -9.90
N TYR A 158 11.31 0.82 -8.83
CA TYR A 158 11.65 1.75 -7.75
C TYR A 158 12.78 2.68 -8.16
N SER A 159 12.68 3.95 -7.82
CA SER A 159 13.70 4.96 -8.10
C SER A 159 13.70 6.07 -7.06
N LEU A 160 14.72 6.96 -7.10
CA LEU A 160 14.76 8.16 -6.26
C LEU A 160 13.55 9.09 -6.46
N PHE A 161 12.91 9.04 -7.64
CA PHE A 161 11.77 9.89 -8.01
C PHE A 161 10.43 9.18 -7.87
N TYR A 162 10.43 7.85 -7.72
CA TYR A 162 9.23 7.05 -7.55
C TYR A 162 9.46 6.00 -6.46
N THR A 163 9.04 6.33 -5.25
CA THR A 163 9.22 5.57 -4.03
C THR A 163 7.90 4.91 -3.58
N CYS A 164 7.92 4.18 -2.47
CA CYS A 164 6.73 3.67 -1.80
C CYS A 164 5.68 4.79 -1.53
N ASN A 165 6.15 5.95 -1.07
CA ASN A 165 5.27 7.09 -0.82
C ASN A 165 4.72 7.69 -2.12
N SER A 166 5.50 7.68 -3.21
CA SER A 166 5.01 8.10 -4.53
C SER A 166 3.88 7.17 -5.02
N TRP A 167 4.03 5.86 -4.84
CA TRP A 167 3.00 4.87 -5.17
C TRP A 167 1.71 5.09 -4.34
N ALA A 168 1.84 5.22 -3.01
CA ALA A 168 0.69 5.49 -2.13
C ALA A 168 -0.03 6.80 -2.51
N ASN A 169 0.74 7.84 -2.82
CA ASN A 169 0.19 9.12 -3.31
C ASN A 169 -0.55 8.96 -4.65
N GLN A 170 -0.06 8.12 -5.56
CA GLN A 170 -0.77 7.83 -6.82
C GLN A 170 -2.03 7.01 -6.60
N ALA A 171 -2.04 6.07 -5.64
CA ALA A 171 -3.23 5.34 -5.25
C ALA A 171 -4.33 6.29 -4.74
N LEU A 172 -3.97 7.27 -3.90
CA LEU A 172 -4.89 8.31 -3.43
C LEU A 172 -5.40 9.19 -4.57
N LYS A 173 -4.55 9.56 -5.52
CA LYS A 173 -4.97 10.28 -6.73
C LYS A 173 -5.95 9.48 -7.58
N ALA A 174 -5.67 8.20 -7.81
CA ALA A 174 -6.57 7.30 -8.54
C ALA A 174 -7.94 7.21 -7.87
N ALA A 175 -7.97 7.23 -6.53
CA ALA A 175 -9.17 7.28 -5.72
C ALA A 175 -9.79 8.69 -5.60
N ASN A 176 -9.31 9.66 -6.36
CA ASN A 176 -9.75 11.05 -6.31
C ASN A 176 -9.72 11.65 -4.89
N GLN A 177 -8.75 11.23 -4.07
CA GLN A 177 -8.52 11.74 -2.73
C GLN A 177 -7.53 12.90 -2.75
N LYS A 178 -7.53 13.72 -1.68
CA LYS A 178 -6.49 14.74 -1.47
C LYS A 178 -5.12 14.08 -1.55
N ALA A 179 -4.23 14.66 -2.34
CA ALA A 179 -2.89 14.14 -2.55
C ALA A 179 -1.91 15.26 -2.89
N ALA A 180 -0.63 15.02 -2.76
CA ALA A 180 0.40 15.91 -3.30
C ALA A 180 0.49 15.76 -4.84
N LEU A 181 0.85 16.83 -5.54
CA LEU A 181 1.17 16.74 -6.98
C LEU A 181 2.28 15.68 -7.18
N TRP A 182 3.28 15.70 -6.30
CA TRP A 182 4.36 14.72 -6.25
C TRP A 182 4.97 14.69 -4.84
N THR A 183 5.31 13.50 -4.35
CA THR A 183 6.03 13.33 -3.07
C THR A 183 6.80 12.02 -3.04
N ILE A 184 7.93 12.03 -2.33
CA ILE A 184 8.73 10.84 -2.00
C ILE A 184 8.70 10.54 -0.49
N SER A 185 7.96 11.33 0.31
CA SER A 185 7.86 11.20 1.76
C SER A 185 6.43 11.01 2.21
N ASP A 186 6.24 10.33 3.33
CA ASP A 186 4.95 10.14 4.00
C ASP A 186 4.35 11.47 4.46
N SER A 187 5.17 12.41 4.94
CA SER A 187 4.73 13.75 5.35
C SER A 187 4.07 14.53 4.21
N GLY A 188 4.49 14.29 2.96
CA GLY A 188 3.83 14.87 1.79
C GLY A 188 2.41 14.36 1.57
N ILE A 189 2.07 13.17 2.10
CA ILE A 189 0.73 12.57 2.07
C ILE A 189 -0.06 13.01 3.30
N PHE A 190 0.45 12.72 4.50
CA PHE A 190 -0.28 12.85 5.77
C PHE A 190 -0.72 14.27 6.09
N ARG A 191 0.04 15.30 5.66
CA ARG A 191 -0.33 16.71 5.81
C ARG A 191 -1.69 17.08 5.20
N HIS A 192 -2.23 16.30 4.29
CA HIS A 192 -3.54 16.52 3.69
C HIS A 192 -4.68 15.97 4.58
N TYR A 193 -4.34 15.24 5.64
CA TYR A 193 -5.26 14.51 6.52
C TYR A 193 -5.04 14.83 8.02
N GLU A 194 -4.33 15.92 8.30
CA GLU A 194 -4.15 16.47 9.65
C GLU A 194 -5.39 17.22 10.16
#